data_c4534e0ffc430a0421160e191e2419ef
#
_entry.id   c4534e0ffc430a0421160e191e2419ef
#
_cell.length_a   1.000
_cell.length_b   1.000
_cell.length_c   1.000
_cell.angle_alpha   90.00
_cell.angle_beta   90.00
_cell.angle_gamma   90.00
#
_symmetry.space_group_name_H-M   'P 1'
#
loop_
_entity.id
_entity.type
_entity.pdbx_description
1 polymer ?
#
loop_
_entity_poly.entity_id
_entity_poly.type
_entity_poly.pdbx_seq_one_letter_code
_entity_poly.pdbx_strand_id
1 'polypeptide(L)'
;MISGDRSAIALSALDIPDAVDLLVRSCEDCACPVPSADHRTPELSDPPAGPLVVAPGVFAQRLDDEHTVLFGPFGNGGVVVVNQAAHDIFRRFAEPVSVTDLVHSGFAESEVTEVVRRLCAHDIVHPVGEVPVPEFAASRELTAWLHVTNDCNLRCPYCYVHKTADPMSANVARDSVDALVRSAVRHGFRALRLKYAGGEASMNAAVVVELHDYALARCTDAGLALSAVLLSNGVAISGHLAGELKARDIRVMVSLDGIGAAHDAQRPTVAGRPSSAMVTRTVDRLIAAGLAPHISVTITGRNVAEIAPVVRFALERELTFSFNFFRDNDCAASFTDLQYEERAMVAGLREAFAVVEELLPKWSVLGSVLDRGQLLAPRQRSCGVGDDYVVIDQHGRIAKCHMEIGDTVGDVRTTDPVAAIRDDSVGIRNLLVEDKAGCRDCTWRHWCSGGCTVATFRATGRFDVRSPNCNIYRAVYPDAVRLEGLRLLRYAGR
;
A
#
# COMPACT_ATOMS: atom_id res chain seq x y z
N MET A 1 -23.59 -28.17 32.65
CA MET A 1 -22.67 -27.51 33.58
C MET A 1 -21.26 -28.05 33.31
N ILE A 2 -20.51 -27.38 32.48
CA ILE A 2 -19.05 -27.34 32.50
C ILE A 2 -18.73 -25.94 32.00
N SER A 3 -18.63 -24.98 32.93
CA SER A 3 -17.99 -23.70 32.74
C SER A 3 -16.51 -24.01 32.55
N GLY A 4 -16.05 -24.13 31.32
CA GLY A 4 -14.64 -24.08 31.02
C GLY A 4 -14.16 -22.68 31.31
N ASP A 5 -13.28 -22.58 32.28
CA ASP A 5 -12.51 -21.39 32.66
C ASP A 5 -11.62 -21.01 31.45
N ARG A 6 -12.20 -20.25 30.52
CA ARG A 6 -11.45 -19.70 29.35
C ARG A 6 -11.00 -18.31 29.72
N SER A 7 -9.72 -18.19 30.04
CA SER A 7 -9.07 -16.90 30.27
C SER A 7 -9.39 -15.91 29.15
N ALA A 8 -9.55 -14.62 29.48
CA ALA A 8 -9.78 -13.58 28.51
C ALA A 8 -8.53 -13.37 27.63
N ILE A 9 -8.69 -13.49 26.31
CA ILE A 9 -7.59 -13.38 25.34
C ILE A 9 -7.89 -12.25 24.36
N ALA A 10 -6.92 -11.36 24.20
CA ALA A 10 -6.90 -10.36 23.14
C ALA A 10 -5.60 -10.51 22.33
N LEU A 11 -5.72 -10.67 21.00
CA LEU A 11 -4.61 -10.87 20.07
C LEU A 11 -4.49 -9.67 19.13
N SER A 12 -3.26 -9.30 18.78
CA SER A 12 -2.98 -8.24 17.80
C SER A 12 -1.75 -8.60 16.95
N ALA A 13 -1.35 -7.72 16.04
CA ALA A 13 -0.14 -7.90 15.24
C ALA A 13 1.13 -8.02 16.09
N LEU A 14 1.11 -7.56 17.37
CA LEU A 14 2.20 -7.68 18.34
C LEU A 14 2.50 -9.14 18.72
N ASP A 15 1.55 -10.04 18.52
CA ASP A 15 1.66 -11.46 18.89
C ASP A 15 2.21 -12.32 17.74
N ILE A 16 2.51 -11.73 16.58
CA ILE A 16 3.09 -12.43 15.45
C ILE A 16 4.56 -12.04 15.33
N PRO A 17 5.50 -12.93 15.65
CA PRO A 17 6.93 -12.69 15.42
C PRO A 17 7.19 -12.44 13.94
N ASP A 18 8.11 -11.52 13.62
CA ASP A 18 8.60 -11.21 12.26
C ASP A 18 7.58 -10.60 11.27
N ALA A 19 6.35 -10.28 11.70
CA ALA A 19 5.35 -9.68 10.82
C ALA A 19 5.76 -8.28 10.30
N VAL A 20 6.61 -7.56 11.01
CA VAL A 20 7.01 -6.18 10.70
C VAL A 20 7.79 -6.10 9.38
N ASP A 21 8.71 -7.02 9.10
CA ASP A 21 9.52 -7.03 7.87
C ASP A 21 8.69 -7.34 6.60
N LEU A 22 7.60 -8.09 6.75
CA LEU A 22 6.71 -8.43 5.65
C LEU A 22 5.69 -7.32 5.36
N LEU A 23 5.29 -6.54 6.38
CA LEU A 23 4.40 -5.39 6.23
C LEU A 23 5.03 -4.28 5.37
N VAL A 24 6.33 -4.03 5.52
CA VAL A 24 7.06 -2.99 4.79
C VAL A 24 7.23 -3.31 3.30
N ARG A 25 7.15 -4.58 2.91
CA ARG A 25 7.37 -5.03 1.52
C ARG A 25 6.13 -4.99 0.62
N SER A 26 4.96 -4.72 1.15
CA SER A 26 3.69 -4.97 0.44
C SER A 26 3.21 -3.85 -0.48
N CYS A 27 3.80 -2.66 -0.50
CA CYS A 27 3.34 -1.55 -1.37
C CYS A 27 4.47 -1.00 -2.25
N GLU A 28 4.77 -1.69 -3.35
CA GLU A 28 5.86 -1.33 -4.27
C GLU A 28 5.40 -0.45 -5.45
N ASP A 29 4.10 -0.48 -5.77
CA ASP A 29 3.57 -0.02 -7.06
C ASP A 29 3.47 1.49 -7.22
N CYS A 30 3.28 2.20 -6.14
CA CYS A 30 2.78 3.56 -6.27
C CYS A 30 3.55 4.54 -5.39
N ALA A 31 3.11 5.80 -5.42
CA ALA A 31 3.55 6.85 -4.50
C ALA A 31 3.02 6.65 -3.06
N CYS A 32 2.60 5.44 -2.67
CA CYS A 32 2.21 5.19 -1.29
C CYS A 32 3.45 5.30 -0.40
N PRO A 33 3.43 6.13 0.64
CA PRO A 33 4.46 6.06 1.64
C PRO A 33 4.42 4.66 2.24
N VAL A 34 5.57 3.99 2.24
CA VAL A 34 5.73 2.77 3.02
C VAL A 34 5.71 3.22 4.48
N PRO A 35 4.94 2.57 5.36
CA PRO A 35 5.11 2.79 6.78
C PRO A 35 6.60 2.64 7.08
N SER A 36 7.24 3.71 7.57
CA SER A 36 8.63 3.61 7.99
C SER A 36 8.72 2.56 9.09
N ALA A 37 9.88 1.91 9.24
CA ALA A 37 10.14 1.02 10.39
C ALA A 37 9.96 1.75 11.74
N ASP A 38 9.86 3.08 11.71
CA ASP A 38 9.52 3.96 12.84
C ASP A 38 8.00 4.07 13.10
N HIS A 39 7.11 3.41 12.33
CA HIS A 39 5.75 3.23 12.78
C HIS A 39 5.83 2.44 14.08
N ARG A 40 5.59 3.15 15.16
CA ARG A 40 5.62 2.59 16.50
C ARG A 40 4.73 1.34 16.50
N THR A 41 5.36 0.21 16.72
CA THR A 41 4.66 -0.92 17.29
C THR A 41 3.98 -0.37 18.53
N PRO A 42 2.66 -0.45 18.67
CA PRO A 42 2.00 0.06 19.87
C PRO A 42 2.70 -0.49 21.11
N GLU A 43 3.18 0.38 22.00
CA GLU A 43 3.77 -0.06 23.24
C GLU A 43 2.66 -0.50 24.19
N LEU A 44 2.76 -1.70 24.72
CA LEU A 44 1.87 -2.17 25.77
C LEU A 44 2.27 -1.52 27.10
N SER A 45 1.68 -0.36 27.39
CA SER A 45 1.80 0.32 28.68
C SER A 45 0.69 -0.13 29.64
N ASP A 46 0.88 0.11 30.92
CA ASP A 46 -0.18 -0.14 31.91
C ASP A 46 -1.43 0.69 31.61
N PRO A 47 -2.62 0.16 31.90
CA PRO A 47 -3.86 0.88 31.64
C PRO A 47 -3.86 2.25 32.32
N PRO A 48 -4.37 3.30 31.65
CA PRO A 48 -4.52 4.60 32.27
C PRO A 48 -5.35 4.53 33.55
N ALA A 49 -5.02 5.37 34.52
CA ALA A 49 -5.83 5.50 35.73
C ALA A 49 -7.16 6.21 35.42
N GLY A 50 -8.23 5.77 36.07
CA GLY A 50 -9.56 6.40 35.92
C GLY A 50 -10.49 5.69 34.94
N PRO A 51 -11.66 6.31 34.68
CA PRO A 51 -12.65 5.70 33.80
C PRO A 51 -12.24 5.77 32.32
N LEU A 52 -12.44 4.66 31.64
CA LEU A 52 -12.19 4.47 30.20
C LEU A 52 -13.53 4.29 29.47
N VAL A 53 -13.54 4.57 28.19
CA VAL A 53 -14.72 4.44 27.32
C VAL A 53 -14.28 3.96 25.93
N VAL A 54 -15.17 3.26 25.22
CA VAL A 54 -14.92 2.84 23.85
C VAL A 54 -14.78 4.05 22.92
N ALA A 55 -13.78 4.02 22.03
CA ALA A 55 -13.56 5.08 21.06
C ALA A 55 -14.73 5.21 20.06
N PRO A 56 -15.05 6.41 19.58
CA PRO A 56 -16.10 6.61 18.59
C PRO A 56 -15.84 5.75 17.33
N GLY A 57 -16.91 5.16 16.79
CA GLY A 57 -16.86 4.45 15.50
C GLY A 57 -16.05 3.17 15.46
N VAL A 58 -15.68 2.60 16.62
CA VAL A 58 -15.03 1.29 16.67
C VAL A 58 -15.86 0.28 15.89
N PHE A 59 -15.20 -0.37 14.94
CA PHE A 59 -15.78 -1.45 14.17
C PHE A 59 -15.63 -2.76 14.94
N ALA A 60 -16.70 -3.55 15.02
CA ALA A 60 -16.70 -4.86 15.65
C ALA A 60 -17.44 -5.86 14.77
N GLN A 61 -16.83 -7.01 14.51
CA GLN A 61 -17.44 -8.09 13.71
C GLN A 61 -17.06 -9.45 14.27
N ARG A 62 -18.03 -10.36 14.34
CA ARG A 62 -17.76 -11.76 14.69
C ARG A 62 -16.97 -12.45 13.59
N LEU A 63 -15.91 -13.17 13.97
CA LEU A 63 -15.12 -14.02 13.08
C LEU A 63 -15.67 -15.45 13.06
N ASP A 64 -15.97 -15.97 14.23
CA ASP A 64 -16.54 -17.30 14.47
C ASP A 64 -17.42 -17.27 15.76
N ASP A 65 -17.76 -18.44 16.31
CA ASP A 65 -18.59 -18.53 17.52
C ASP A 65 -17.90 -18.05 18.80
N GLU A 66 -16.56 -17.95 18.79
CA GLU A 66 -15.76 -17.63 19.97
C GLU A 66 -15.02 -16.30 19.87
N HIS A 67 -14.84 -15.75 18.67
CA HIS A 67 -13.97 -14.59 18.44
C HIS A 67 -14.67 -13.43 17.73
N THR A 68 -14.30 -12.22 18.16
CA THR A 68 -14.71 -10.95 17.55
C THR A 68 -13.48 -10.14 17.18
N VAL A 69 -13.45 -9.58 15.96
CA VAL A 69 -12.44 -8.63 15.55
C VAL A 69 -12.90 -7.20 15.85
N LEU A 70 -11.98 -6.39 16.38
CA LEU A 70 -12.17 -4.98 16.71
C LEU A 70 -11.18 -4.13 15.90
N PHE A 71 -11.60 -2.93 15.48
CA PHE A 71 -10.75 -1.95 14.79
C PHE A 71 -11.14 -0.53 15.19
N GLY A 72 -10.15 0.26 15.65
CA GLY A 72 -10.32 1.66 16.05
C GLY A 72 -9.98 2.63 14.92
N PRO A 73 -10.96 3.18 14.17
CA PRO A 73 -10.67 3.96 12.96
C PRO A 73 -10.20 5.40 13.21
N PHE A 74 -10.34 5.93 14.43
CA PHE A 74 -9.98 7.32 14.76
C PHE A 74 -8.63 7.49 15.45
N GLY A 75 -7.99 6.41 15.84
CA GLY A 75 -6.64 6.41 16.41
C GLY A 75 -5.57 5.98 15.41
N ASN A 76 -4.48 5.42 15.94
CA ASN A 76 -3.38 4.87 15.15
C ASN A 76 -3.74 3.56 14.44
N GLY A 77 -4.92 3.03 14.74
CA GLY A 77 -5.45 1.83 14.13
C GLY A 77 -4.83 0.55 14.70
N GLY A 78 -4.99 -0.49 13.91
CA GLY A 78 -4.61 -1.84 14.30
C GLY A 78 -5.84 -2.69 14.56
N VAL A 79 -5.66 -3.98 14.34
CA VAL A 79 -6.72 -4.98 14.49
C VAL A 79 -6.46 -5.74 15.79
N VAL A 80 -7.50 -5.86 16.63
CA VAL A 80 -7.48 -6.69 17.83
C VAL A 80 -8.55 -7.77 17.69
N VAL A 81 -8.18 -9.00 17.98
CA VAL A 81 -9.13 -10.12 18.06
C VAL A 81 -9.32 -10.49 19.51
N VAL A 82 -10.56 -10.53 19.97
CA VAL A 82 -10.93 -10.87 21.35
C VAL A 82 -11.77 -12.14 21.37
N ASN A 83 -11.52 -13.02 22.35
CA ASN A 83 -12.43 -14.14 22.61
C ASN A 83 -13.67 -13.65 23.37
N GLN A 84 -14.63 -14.56 23.65
CA GLN A 84 -15.88 -14.19 24.31
C GLN A 84 -15.65 -13.52 25.68
N ALA A 85 -14.71 -14.02 26.49
CA ALA A 85 -14.43 -13.45 27.80
C ALA A 85 -13.85 -12.02 27.70
N ALA A 86 -12.90 -11.79 26.81
CA ALA A 86 -12.34 -10.46 26.54
C ALA A 86 -13.37 -9.54 25.89
N HIS A 87 -14.26 -10.05 25.05
CA HIS A 87 -15.36 -9.29 24.47
C HIS A 87 -16.38 -8.83 25.54
N ASP A 88 -16.64 -9.64 26.56
CA ASP A 88 -17.50 -9.25 27.67
C ASP A 88 -16.87 -8.12 28.51
N ILE A 89 -15.53 -8.12 28.68
CA ILE A 89 -14.78 -6.99 29.25
C ILE A 89 -14.91 -5.74 28.33
N PHE A 90 -14.66 -5.88 27.04
CA PHE A 90 -14.77 -4.78 26.07
C PHE A 90 -16.15 -4.11 26.09
N ARG A 91 -17.23 -4.88 26.16
CA ARG A 91 -18.59 -4.35 26.18
C ARG A 91 -18.89 -3.47 27.40
N ARG A 92 -18.16 -3.60 28.49
CA ARG A 92 -18.33 -2.76 29.67
C ARG A 92 -17.93 -1.30 29.42
N PHE A 93 -17.03 -1.06 28.47
CA PHE A 93 -16.59 0.28 28.10
C PHE A 93 -17.60 1.04 27.21
N ALA A 94 -18.78 0.48 26.93
CA ALA A 94 -19.88 1.24 26.35
C ALA A 94 -20.32 2.42 27.23
N GLU A 95 -20.08 2.31 28.55
CA GLU A 95 -20.22 3.36 29.54
C GLU A 95 -18.88 3.58 30.24
N PRO A 96 -18.60 4.80 30.78
CA PRO A 96 -17.38 5.06 31.50
C PRO A 96 -17.17 4.11 32.67
N VAL A 97 -16.09 3.33 32.68
CA VAL A 97 -15.76 2.37 33.72
C VAL A 97 -14.24 2.27 33.90
N SER A 98 -13.77 2.11 35.15
CA SER A 98 -12.35 1.90 35.44
C SER A 98 -12.00 0.42 35.51
N VAL A 99 -10.69 0.10 35.36
CA VAL A 99 -10.18 -1.27 35.58
C VAL A 99 -10.54 -1.74 36.98
N THR A 100 -10.43 -0.89 38.01
CA THR A 100 -10.79 -1.21 39.39
C THR A 100 -12.26 -1.58 39.55
N ASP A 101 -13.17 -0.86 38.85
CA ASP A 101 -14.61 -1.16 38.91
C ASP A 101 -14.91 -2.50 38.24
N LEU A 102 -14.22 -2.85 37.18
CA LEU A 102 -14.36 -4.14 36.52
C LEU A 102 -13.91 -5.29 37.42
N VAL A 103 -12.78 -5.12 38.09
CA VAL A 103 -12.29 -6.10 39.07
C VAL A 103 -13.31 -6.26 40.23
N HIS A 104 -13.83 -5.17 40.78
CA HIS A 104 -14.88 -5.21 41.82
C HIS A 104 -16.18 -5.86 41.32
N SER A 105 -16.46 -5.81 40.03
CA SER A 105 -17.63 -6.49 39.43
C SER A 105 -17.45 -7.98 39.18
N GLY A 106 -16.26 -8.54 39.53
CA GLY A 106 -15.98 -9.97 39.51
C GLY A 106 -15.11 -10.48 38.38
N PHE A 107 -14.54 -9.58 37.54
CA PHE A 107 -13.53 -9.99 36.56
C PHE A 107 -12.15 -10.18 37.23
N ALA A 108 -11.34 -11.09 36.71
CA ALA A 108 -9.98 -11.30 37.19
C ALA A 108 -9.08 -10.11 36.84
N GLU A 109 -8.35 -9.55 37.81
CA GLU A 109 -7.51 -8.36 37.63
C GLU A 109 -6.47 -8.52 36.49
N SER A 110 -5.80 -9.68 36.45
CA SER A 110 -4.79 -9.95 35.39
C SER A 110 -5.39 -9.98 34.01
N GLU A 111 -6.60 -10.52 33.84
CA GLU A 111 -7.28 -10.58 32.53
C GLU A 111 -7.77 -9.21 32.08
N VAL A 112 -8.41 -8.45 33.01
CA VAL A 112 -8.85 -7.07 32.70
C VAL A 112 -7.66 -6.22 32.30
N THR A 113 -6.57 -6.28 33.08
CA THR A 113 -5.37 -5.47 32.80
C THR A 113 -4.78 -5.80 31.42
N GLU A 114 -4.62 -7.08 31.08
CA GLU A 114 -4.05 -7.48 29.79
C GLU A 114 -4.95 -7.10 28.61
N VAL A 115 -6.25 -7.33 28.72
CA VAL A 115 -7.22 -6.94 27.68
C VAL A 115 -7.21 -5.42 27.50
N VAL A 116 -7.28 -4.66 28.59
CA VAL A 116 -7.34 -3.18 28.51
C VAL A 116 -6.04 -2.59 27.94
N ARG A 117 -4.87 -3.13 28.33
CA ARG A 117 -3.58 -2.71 27.73
C ARG A 117 -3.60 -2.79 26.20
N ARG A 118 -4.09 -3.91 25.65
CA ARG A 118 -4.19 -4.11 24.20
C ARG A 118 -5.23 -3.22 23.56
N LEU A 119 -6.39 -3.05 24.17
CA LEU A 119 -7.42 -2.16 23.65
C LEU A 119 -6.97 -0.70 23.63
N CYS A 120 -6.26 -0.24 24.67
CA CYS A 120 -5.69 1.11 24.73
C CYS A 120 -4.55 1.28 23.73
N ALA A 121 -3.66 0.31 23.58
CA ALA A 121 -2.56 0.34 22.63
C ALA A 121 -3.01 0.50 21.17
N HIS A 122 -4.23 0.07 20.86
CA HIS A 122 -4.85 0.19 19.54
C HIS A 122 -5.97 1.25 19.48
N ASP A 123 -6.04 2.16 20.45
CA ASP A 123 -7.01 3.25 20.51
C ASP A 123 -8.48 2.78 20.40
N ILE A 124 -8.77 1.55 20.81
CA ILE A 124 -10.13 0.98 20.85
C ILE A 124 -10.87 1.47 22.10
N VAL A 125 -10.13 1.63 23.20
CA VAL A 125 -10.59 2.19 24.47
C VAL A 125 -9.65 3.30 24.89
N HIS A 126 -10.17 4.39 25.45
CA HIS A 126 -9.38 5.57 25.86
C HIS A 126 -9.94 6.21 27.12
N PRO A 127 -9.17 7.07 27.83
CA PRO A 127 -9.64 7.83 28.97
C PRO A 127 -10.84 8.74 28.63
N VAL A 128 -11.79 8.86 29.53
CA VAL A 128 -12.93 9.75 29.37
C VAL A 128 -12.46 11.21 29.27
N GLY A 129 -12.97 11.94 28.28
CA GLY A 129 -12.59 13.32 28.03
C GLY A 129 -11.43 13.47 27.05
N GLU A 130 -10.75 12.40 26.69
CA GLU A 130 -9.78 12.35 25.59
C GLU A 130 -10.46 11.86 24.31
N VAL A 131 -9.90 12.22 23.17
CA VAL A 131 -10.31 11.68 21.86
C VAL A 131 -9.05 11.15 21.20
N PRO A 132 -9.02 9.88 20.75
CA PRO A 132 -7.88 9.38 20.02
C PRO A 132 -7.59 10.24 18.80
N VAL A 133 -6.34 10.68 18.66
CA VAL A 133 -5.87 11.46 17.51
C VAL A 133 -4.75 10.66 16.84
N PRO A 134 -4.89 10.36 15.54
CA PRO A 134 -3.85 9.62 14.85
C PRO A 134 -2.54 10.40 14.81
N GLU A 135 -1.44 9.70 15.01
CA GLU A 135 -0.11 10.26 14.79
C GLU A 135 0.27 10.11 13.30
N PHE A 136 0.53 11.24 12.65
CA PHE A 136 0.98 11.23 11.27
C PHE A 136 2.50 11.43 11.23
N ALA A 137 3.22 10.34 10.98
CA ALA A 137 4.66 10.42 10.84
C ALA A 137 5.04 11.16 9.54
N ALA A 138 5.94 12.12 9.62
CA ALA A 138 6.57 12.70 8.44
C ALA A 138 7.43 11.64 7.74
N SER A 139 7.35 11.56 6.43
CA SER A 139 8.20 10.65 5.67
C SER A 139 9.67 11.02 5.81
N ARG A 140 10.50 10.02 6.11
CA ARG A 140 11.97 10.18 6.14
C ARG A 140 12.62 9.64 4.88
N GLU A 141 11.83 9.09 3.95
CA GLU A 141 12.28 8.52 2.69
C GLU A 141 11.75 9.33 1.51
N LEU A 142 12.65 9.78 0.64
CA LEU A 142 12.29 10.35 -0.65
C LEU A 142 12.12 9.22 -1.66
N THR A 143 10.95 9.08 -2.25
CA THR A 143 10.70 8.11 -3.32
C THR A 143 10.81 8.79 -4.69
N ALA A 144 11.62 8.22 -5.58
CA ALA A 144 11.78 8.71 -6.94
C ALA A 144 11.40 7.65 -7.98
N TRP A 145 10.46 8.00 -8.86
CA TRP A 145 10.13 7.25 -10.06
C TRP A 145 11.04 7.71 -11.20
N LEU A 146 11.93 6.84 -11.64
CA LEU A 146 12.83 7.09 -12.76
C LEU A 146 12.28 6.38 -13.99
N HIS A 147 11.78 7.16 -14.94
CA HIS A 147 11.23 6.68 -16.19
C HIS A 147 12.35 6.45 -17.21
N VAL A 148 13.03 5.29 -17.11
CA VAL A 148 14.28 5.03 -17.82
C VAL A 148 14.12 4.79 -19.33
N THR A 149 12.90 4.59 -19.81
CA THR A 149 12.60 4.45 -21.25
C THR A 149 11.10 4.57 -21.53
N ASN A 150 10.74 5.10 -22.70
CA ASN A 150 9.37 5.04 -23.21
C ASN A 150 9.09 3.76 -24.01
N ASP A 151 10.14 3.00 -24.39
CA ASP A 151 9.96 1.79 -25.18
C ASP A 151 9.31 0.67 -24.35
N CYS A 152 8.48 -0.14 -25.02
CA CYS A 152 7.77 -1.25 -24.38
C CYS A 152 7.41 -2.32 -25.42
N ASN A 153 7.58 -3.56 -25.04
CA ASN A 153 7.23 -4.75 -25.83
C ASN A 153 5.75 -5.17 -25.70
N LEU A 154 4.94 -4.44 -24.90
CA LEU A 154 3.50 -4.64 -24.76
C LEU A 154 2.70 -3.41 -25.27
N ARG A 155 1.39 -3.62 -25.51
CA ARG A 155 0.42 -2.59 -25.91
C ARG A 155 -0.85 -2.69 -25.05
N CYS A 156 -0.68 -2.48 -23.72
CA CYS A 156 -1.78 -2.48 -22.77
C CYS A 156 -2.74 -1.32 -23.05
N PRO A 157 -4.06 -1.56 -23.27
CA PRO A 157 -5.02 -0.51 -23.63
C PRO A 157 -5.23 0.54 -22.54
N TYR A 158 -4.97 0.21 -21.28
CA TYR A 158 -5.09 1.14 -20.13
C TYR A 158 -3.82 1.95 -19.85
N CYS A 159 -2.74 1.75 -20.63
CA CYS A 159 -1.46 2.38 -20.33
C CYS A 159 -1.48 3.88 -20.61
N TYR A 160 -0.98 4.66 -19.66
CA TYR A 160 -0.87 6.12 -19.76
C TYR A 160 0.39 6.61 -20.49
N VAL A 161 1.33 5.71 -20.79
CA VAL A 161 2.60 6.06 -21.43
C VAL A 161 2.46 6.07 -22.96
N HIS A 162 2.79 7.18 -23.59
CA HIS A 162 3.02 7.23 -25.04
C HIS A 162 4.30 6.49 -25.40
N LYS A 163 4.18 5.38 -26.13
CA LYS A 163 5.31 4.51 -26.46
C LYS A 163 6.14 5.12 -27.60
N THR A 164 7.41 5.37 -27.32
CA THR A 164 8.41 5.84 -28.30
C THR A 164 9.73 5.12 -28.04
N ALA A 165 10.59 4.98 -29.04
CA ALA A 165 11.93 4.42 -28.88
C ALA A 165 12.88 5.51 -28.32
N ASP A 166 12.70 5.84 -27.05
CA ASP A 166 13.34 6.98 -26.41
C ASP A 166 13.83 6.60 -25.00
N PRO A 167 15.05 6.06 -24.89
CA PRO A 167 15.64 5.67 -23.63
C PRO A 167 16.31 6.86 -22.91
N MET A 168 16.35 6.81 -21.58
CA MET A 168 17.16 7.71 -20.77
C MET A 168 18.64 7.47 -21.05
N SER A 169 19.37 8.55 -21.33
CA SER A 169 20.81 8.49 -21.50
C SER A 169 21.54 8.38 -20.16
N ALA A 170 22.79 7.84 -20.16
CA ALA A 170 23.60 7.74 -18.95
C ALA A 170 23.86 9.08 -18.28
N ASN A 171 23.99 10.18 -19.04
CA ASN A 171 24.18 11.51 -18.48
C ASN A 171 22.93 12.01 -17.75
N VAL A 172 21.76 11.89 -18.37
CA VAL A 172 20.47 12.25 -17.72
C VAL A 172 20.23 11.40 -16.48
N ALA A 173 20.58 10.12 -16.54
CA ALA A 173 20.48 9.21 -15.39
C ALA A 173 21.34 9.70 -14.20
N ARG A 174 22.60 10.05 -14.43
CA ARG A 174 23.51 10.58 -13.40
C ARG A 174 23.05 11.94 -12.87
N ASP A 175 22.69 12.88 -13.75
CA ASP A 175 22.14 14.19 -13.37
C ASP A 175 20.91 14.01 -12.45
N SER A 176 20.04 13.03 -12.76
CA SER A 176 18.84 12.71 -11.97
C SER A 176 19.21 12.23 -10.56
N VAL A 177 20.14 11.30 -10.43
CA VAL A 177 20.60 10.82 -9.13
C VAL A 177 21.23 11.93 -8.32
N ASP A 178 22.11 12.74 -8.94
CA ASP A 178 22.77 13.85 -8.24
C ASP A 178 21.76 14.90 -7.75
N ALA A 179 20.74 15.20 -8.54
CA ALA A 179 19.68 16.11 -8.13
C ALA A 179 18.85 15.54 -6.97
N LEU A 180 18.48 14.25 -7.04
CA LEU A 180 17.72 13.58 -6.00
C LEU A 180 18.49 13.50 -4.69
N VAL A 181 19.78 13.12 -4.71
CA VAL A 181 20.62 13.03 -3.50
C VAL A 181 20.79 14.42 -2.87
N ARG A 182 21.13 15.44 -3.67
CA ARG A 182 21.23 16.82 -3.15
C ARG A 182 19.93 17.30 -2.53
N SER A 183 18.80 17.02 -3.19
CA SER A 183 17.48 17.42 -2.72
C SER A 183 17.06 16.65 -1.46
N ALA A 184 17.32 15.33 -1.39
CA ALA A 184 17.05 14.53 -0.21
C ALA A 184 17.81 15.05 1.03
N VAL A 185 19.10 15.32 0.90
CA VAL A 185 19.91 15.90 1.99
C VAL A 185 19.38 17.28 2.40
N ARG A 186 19.11 18.16 1.43
CA ARG A 186 18.60 19.52 1.69
C ARG A 186 17.29 19.53 2.46
N HIS A 187 16.40 18.60 2.16
CA HIS A 187 15.07 18.52 2.77
C HIS A 187 14.99 17.55 3.96
N GLY A 188 16.14 17.03 4.43
CA GLY A 188 16.24 16.26 5.67
C GLY A 188 15.76 14.81 5.58
N PHE A 189 15.62 14.25 4.37
CA PHE A 189 15.37 12.83 4.19
C PHE A 189 16.60 12.01 4.63
N ARG A 190 16.35 10.78 5.07
CA ARG A 190 17.39 9.84 5.52
C ARG A 190 17.56 8.65 4.59
N ALA A 191 16.62 8.48 3.67
CA ALA A 191 16.62 7.40 2.69
C ALA A 191 16.15 7.90 1.33
N LEU A 192 16.65 7.26 0.28
CA LEU A 192 16.18 7.40 -1.11
C LEU A 192 15.70 6.05 -1.60
N ARG A 193 14.48 6.02 -2.12
CA ARG A 193 13.90 4.85 -2.80
C ARG A 193 13.80 5.11 -4.28
N LEU A 194 14.46 4.29 -5.11
CA LEU A 194 14.41 4.39 -6.55
C LEU A 194 13.45 3.36 -7.14
N LYS A 195 12.49 3.81 -7.94
CA LYS A 195 11.59 2.97 -8.74
C LYS A 195 11.99 3.08 -10.20
N TYR A 196 12.69 2.06 -10.69
CA TYR A 196 13.05 1.98 -12.11
C TYR A 196 11.82 1.55 -12.90
N ALA A 197 11.31 2.46 -13.70
CA ALA A 197 10.07 2.29 -14.45
C ALA A 197 10.21 2.82 -15.88
N GLY A 198 9.12 2.76 -16.64
CA GLY A 198 9.11 3.28 -18.01
C GLY A 198 7.95 2.72 -18.80
N GLY A 199 8.14 2.57 -20.10
CA GLY A 199 7.36 1.66 -20.89
C GLY A 199 7.60 0.23 -20.41
N GLU A 200 8.85 -0.24 -20.52
CA GLU A 200 9.36 -1.45 -19.87
C GLU A 200 10.82 -1.25 -19.45
N ALA A 201 11.06 -1.07 -18.16
CA ALA A 201 12.38 -0.71 -17.65
C ALA A 201 13.46 -1.76 -17.94
N SER A 202 13.10 -3.05 -18.01
CA SER A 202 14.04 -4.13 -18.34
C SER A 202 14.59 -4.06 -19.78
N MET A 203 13.96 -3.28 -20.66
CA MET A 203 14.50 -3.01 -22.01
C MET A 203 15.67 -2.04 -22.00
N ASN A 204 15.87 -1.29 -20.93
CA ASN A 204 17.03 -0.44 -20.69
C ASN A 204 17.84 -0.92 -19.46
N ALA A 205 17.96 -2.23 -19.30
CA ALA A 205 18.56 -2.88 -18.13
C ALA A 205 20.01 -2.41 -17.83
N ALA A 206 20.81 -2.17 -18.88
CA ALA A 206 22.19 -1.69 -18.71
C ALA A 206 22.23 -0.35 -17.95
N VAL A 207 21.37 0.59 -18.34
CA VAL A 207 21.26 1.89 -17.66
C VAL A 207 20.72 1.71 -16.24
N VAL A 208 19.75 0.82 -16.00
CA VAL A 208 19.25 0.54 -14.65
C VAL A 208 20.36 0.06 -13.72
N VAL A 209 21.18 -0.90 -14.17
CA VAL A 209 22.29 -1.47 -13.38
C VAL A 209 23.37 -0.42 -13.11
N GLU A 210 23.84 0.28 -14.14
CA GLU A 210 24.85 1.33 -14.00
C GLU A 210 24.36 2.48 -13.07
N LEU A 211 23.10 2.88 -13.25
CA LEU A 211 22.48 3.95 -12.47
C LEU A 211 22.33 3.55 -11.00
N HIS A 212 21.98 2.29 -10.72
CA HIS A 212 21.87 1.82 -9.36
C HIS A 212 23.23 1.82 -8.64
N ASP A 213 24.29 1.31 -9.30
CA ASP A 213 25.63 1.32 -8.74
C ASP A 213 26.11 2.77 -8.47
N TYR A 214 25.83 3.69 -9.38
CA TYR A 214 26.09 5.11 -9.18
C TYR A 214 25.29 5.70 -8.03
N ALA A 215 23.99 5.40 -7.95
CA ALA A 215 23.12 5.89 -6.86
C ALA A 215 23.58 5.37 -5.49
N LEU A 216 24.00 4.11 -5.42
CA LEU A 216 24.53 3.52 -4.18
C LEU A 216 25.75 4.27 -3.67
N ALA A 217 26.71 4.55 -4.55
CA ALA A 217 27.91 5.32 -4.20
C ALA A 217 27.52 6.73 -3.71
N ARG A 218 26.66 7.45 -4.45
CA ARG A 218 26.25 8.81 -4.10
C ARG A 218 25.45 8.89 -2.80
N CYS A 219 24.57 7.90 -2.53
CA CYS A 219 23.83 7.81 -1.27
C CYS A 219 24.75 7.51 -0.10
N THR A 220 25.72 6.59 -0.27
CA THR A 220 26.72 6.26 0.75
C THR A 220 27.54 7.50 1.13
N ASP A 221 28.04 8.25 0.14
CA ASP A 221 28.80 9.49 0.37
C ASP A 221 27.98 10.55 1.11
N ALA A 222 26.64 10.57 0.88
CA ALA A 222 25.71 11.52 1.49
C ALA A 222 25.10 11.03 2.83
N GLY A 223 25.42 9.82 3.29
CA GLY A 223 24.84 9.23 4.49
C GLY A 223 23.34 8.87 4.37
N LEU A 224 22.87 8.60 3.15
CA LEU A 224 21.50 8.18 2.85
C LEU A 224 21.43 6.66 2.69
N ALA A 225 20.40 6.03 3.24
CA ALA A 225 20.05 4.65 2.88
C ALA A 225 19.47 4.61 1.47
N LEU A 226 19.80 3.56 0.69
CA LEU A 226 19.22 3.35 -0.64
C LEU A 226 18.39 2.08 -0.66
N SER A 227 17.18 2.15 -1.22
CA SER A 227 16.38 1.00 -1.62
C SER A 227 15.94 1.13 -3.07
N ALA A 228 15.71 0.01 -3.77
CA ALA A 228 15.29 0.08 -5.16
C ALA A 228 14.35 -1.06 -5.57
N VAL A 229 13.52 -0.78 -6.58
CA VAL A 229 12.63 -1.74 -7.22
C VAL A 229 12.60 -1.54 -8.72
N LEU A 230 12.69 -2.63 -9.48
CA LEU A 230 12.43 -2.66 -10.91
C LEU A 230 10.95 -2.99 -11.15
N LEU A 231 10.23 -2.09 -11.80
CA LEU A 231 8.85 -2.30 -12.22
C LEU A 231 8.86 -2.86 -13.64
N SER A 232 8.35 -4.08 -13.81
CA SER A 232 8.41 -4.78 -15.09
C SER A 232 7.07 -5.44 -15.47
N ASN A 233 6.84 -5.54 -16.75
CA ASN A 233 5.75 -6.37 -17.29
C ASN A 233 6.08 -7.88 -17.30
N GLY A 234 7.27 -8.26 -16.88
CA GLY A 234 7.71 -9.66 -16.74
C GLY A 234 8.02 -10.39 -18.04
N VAL A 235 7.92 -9.76 -19.21
CA VAL A 235 8.14 -10.47 -20.49
C VAL A 235 9.62 -10.63 -20.82
N ALA A 236 10.46 -9.63 -20.47
CA ALA A 236 11.84 -9.53 -20.94
C ALA A 236 12.93 -9.72 -19.86
N ILE A 237 12.58 -10.15 -18.64
CA ILE A 237 13.57 -10.39 -17.58
C ILE A 237 14.30 -11.73 -17.87
N SER A 238 15.57 -11.64 -18.24
CA SER A 238 16.45 -12.80 -18.44
C SER A 238 17.00 -13.32 -17.11
N GLY A 239 17.54 -14.55 -17.11
CA GLY A 239 18.25 -15.10 -15.94
C GLY A 239 19.48 -14.26 -15.55
N HIS A 240 20.19 -13.69 -16.54
CA HIS A 240 21.32 -12.79 -16.28
C HIS A 240 20.84 -11.51 -15.56
N LEU A 241 19.80 -10.86 -16.08
CA LEU A 241 19.25 -9.66 -15.41
C LEU A 241 18.75 -9.97 -13.99
N ALA A 242 18.09 -11.11 -13.78
CA ALA A 242 17.66 -11.53 -12.45
C ALA A 242 18.85 -11.66 -11.48
N GLY A 243 19.99 -12.21 -11.95
CA GLY A 243 21.23 -12.29 -11.18
C GLY A 243 21.81 -10.92 -10.83
N GLU A 244 21.84 -9.98 -11.80
CA GLU A 244 22.30 -8.60 -11.59
C GLU A 244 21.43 -7.84 -10.58
N LEU A 245 20.10 -7.99 -10.66
CA LEU A 245 19.16 -7.37 -9.74
C LEU A 245 19.33 -7.93 -8.31
N LYS A 246 19.46 -9.25 -8.18
CA LYS A 246 19.67 -9.90 -6.88
C LYS A 246 20.98 -9.47 -6.23
N ALA A 247 22.07 -9.42 -7.00
CA ALA A 247 23.38 -9.02 -6.48
C ALA A 247 23.42 -7.60 -5.92
N ARG A 248 22.47 -6.75 -6.32
CA ARG A 248 22.34 -5.33 -5.92
C ARG A 248 21.19 -5.07 -4.96
N ASP A 249 20.50 -6.11 -4.49
CA ASP A 249 19.27 -6.00 -3.69
C ASP A 249 18.18 -5.13 -4.34
N ILE A 250 18.12 -5.14 -5.67
CA ILE A 250 17.02 -4.49 -6.42
C ILE A 250 15.85 -5.45 -6.43
N ARG A 251 14.78 -5.09 -5.75
CA ARG A 251 13.53 -5.86 -5.75
C ARG A 251 12.86 -5.83 -7.12
N VAL A 252 11.97 -6.76 -7.38
CA VAL A 252 11.23 -6.83 -8.65
C VAL A 252 9.75 -6.80 -8.37
N MET A 253 9.04 -5.92 -9.07
CA MET A 253 7.59 -5.95 -9.18
C MET A 253 7.21 -6.40 -10.57
N VAL A 254 6.35 -7.41 -10.66
CA VAL A 254 5.84 -7.95 -11.93
C VAL A 254 4.36 -7.63 -12.07
N SER A 255 3.99 -7.02 -13.16
CA SER A 255 2.59 -6.75 -13.49
C SER A 255 1.90 -8.00 -14.05
N LEU A 256 0.86 -8.49 -13.38
CA LEU A 256 0.08 -9.66 -13.78
C LEU A 256 -1.40 -9.42 -13.47
N ASP A 257 -2.20 -9.07 -14.49
CA ASP A 257 -3.58 -8.59 -14.31
C ASP A 257 -4.65 -9.69 -14.36
N GLY A 258 -4.23 -10.94 -14.43
CA GLY A 258 -5.07 -12.13 -14.53
C GLY A 258 -4.24 -13.33 -14.92
N ILE A 259 -4.88 -14.48 -15.13
CA ILE A 259 -4.23 -15.71 -15.61
C ILE A 259 -4.77 -16.07 -16.99
N GLY A 260 -3.88 -16.47 -17.91
CA GLY A 260 -4.29 -16.87 -19.28
C GLY A 260 -4.98 -15.73 -20.04
N ALA A 261 -6.16 -16.02 -20.60
CA ALA A 261 -6.89 -15.09 -21.46
C ALA A 261 -7.24 -13.74 -20.80
N ALA A 262 -7.50 -13.73 -19.50
CA ALA A 262 -7.80 -12.50 -18.75
C ALA A 262 -6.59 -11.53 -18.75
N HIS A 263 -5.38 -12.04 -18.53
CA HIS A 263 -4.15 -11.25 -18.65
C HIS A 263 -3.90 -10.82 -20.10
N ASP A 264 -4.06 -11.73 -21.04
CA ASP A 264 -3.74 -11.50 -22.46
C ASP A 264 -4.64 -10.41 -23.09
N ALA A 265 -5.91 -10.32 -22.66
CA ALA A 265 -6.82 -9.25 -23.05
C ALA A 265 -6.37 -7.85 -22.54
N GLN A 266 -5.68 -7.82 -21.41
CA GLN A 266 -5.18 -6.61 -20.78
C GLN A 266 -3.77 -6.22 -21.26
N ARG A 267 -2.92 -7.21 -21.57
CA ARG A 267 -1.48 -7.00 -21.83
C ARG A 267 -0.97 -7.73 -23.07
N PRO A 268 -1.55 -7.46 -24.26
CA PRO A 268 -1.06 -8.05 -25.50
C PRO A 268 0.35 -7.53 -25.83
N THR A 269 1.15 -8.38 -26.48
CA THR A 269 2.44 -7.95 -27.07
C THR A 269 2.21 -6.93 -28.19
N VAL A 270 3.29 -6.26 -28.64
CA VAL A 270 3.24 -5.36 -29.81
C VAL A 270 2.64 -6.03 -31.05
N ALA A 271 2.86 -7.34 -31.21
CA ALA A 271 2.29 -8.13 -32.31
C ALA A 271 0.88 -8.69 -32.01
N GLY A 272 0.21 -8.23 -30.95
CA GLY A 272 -1.11 -8.71 -30.54
C GLY A 272 -1.13 -10.16 -30.00
N ARG A 273 0.03 -10.76 -29.67
CA ARG A 273 0.12 -12.13 -29.16
C ARG A 273 -0.04 -12.18 -27.63
N PRO A 274 -0.50 -13.32 -27.09
CA PRO A 274 -0.56 -13.59 -25.66
C PRO A 274 0.76 -13.38 -24.92
N SER A 275 0.71 -12.87 -23.69
CA SER A 275 1.88 -12.64 -22.83
C SER A 275 1.84 -13.40 -21.50
N SER A 276 0.67 -13.86 -21.04
CA SER A 276 0.48 -14.50 -19.73
C SER A 276 1.47 -15.63 -19.45
N ALA A 277 1.62 -16.57 -20.39
CA ALA A 277 2.55 -17.70 -20.23
C ALA A 277 4.03 -17.27 -20.18
N MET A 278 4.40 -16.12 -20.76
CA MET A 278 5.75 -15.57 -20.66
C MET A 278 5.98 -14.98 -19.28
N VAL A 279 5.00 -14.23 -18.76
CA VAL A 279 5.07 -13.56 -17.45
C VAL A 279 5.10 -14.61 -16.32
N THR A 280 4.20 -15.60 -16.34
CA THR A 280 4.16 -16.64 -15.30
C THR A 280 5.46 -17.45 -15.24
N ARG A 281 6.04 -17.82 -16.39
CA ARG A 281 7.38 -18.47 -16.42
C ARG A 281 8.49 -17.56 -15.89
N THR A 282 8.38 -16.25 -16.10
CA THR A 282 9.35 -15.29 -15.53
C THR A 282 9.21 -15.21 -14.02
N VAL A 283 7.99 -15.19 -13.49
CA VAL A 283 7.74 -15.24 -12.04
C VAL A 283 8.38 -16.50 -11.43
N ASP A 284 8.13 -17.68 -12.01
CA ASP A 284 8.71 -18.93 -11.51
C ASP A 284 10.25 -18.93 -11.59
N ARG A 285 10.84 -18.33 -12.63
CA ARG A 285 12.29 -18.15 -12.77
C ARG A 285 12.87 -17.22 -11.70
N LEU A 286 12.20 -16.11 -11.41
CA LEU A 286 12.61 -15.17 -10.37
C LEU A 286 12.57 -15.83 -8.99
N ILE A 287 11.53 -16.60 -8.68
CA ILE A 287 11.43 -17.39 -7.44
C ILE A 287 12.61 -18.37 -7.35
N ALA A 288 12.87 -19.15 -8.42
CA ALA A 288 13.97 -20.10 -8.46
C ALA A 288 15.35 -19.44 -8.30
N ALA A 289 15.50 -18.19 -8.73
CA ALA A 289 16.69 -17.38 -8.51
C ALA A 289 16.79 -16.78 -7.08
N GLY A 290 15.77 -16.99 -6.23
CA GLY A 290 15.69 -16.39 -4.89
C GLY A 290 15.45 -14.87 -4.91
N LEU A 291 14.73 -14.39 -5.92
CA LEU A 291 14.30 -13.01 -6.10
C LEU A 291 12.76 -13.00 -6.26
N ALA A 292 12.05 -13.36 -5.18
CA ALA A 292 10.58 -13.45 -5.19
C ALA A 292 9.96 -12.09 -5.54
N PRO A 293 9.20 -11.99 -6.66
CA PRO A 293 8.66 -10.71 -7.08
C PRO A 293 7.39 -10.35 -6.31
N HIS A 294 7.11 -9.04 -6.20
CA HIS A 294 5.78 -8.54 -5.85
C HIS A 294 4.89 -8.56 -7.09
N ILE A 295 3.65 -9.03 -6.96
CA ILE A 295 2.67 -9.05 -8.06
C ILE A 295 1.78 -7.81 -8.02
N SER A 296 1.82 -7.02 -9.09
CA SER A 296 0.96 -5.86 -9.28
C SER A 296 -0.19 -6.18 -10.21
N VAL A 297 -1.41 -5.96 -9.75
CA VAL A 297 -2.64 -6.23 -10.50
C VAL A 297 -3.35 -4.92 -10.83
N THR A 298 -3.46 -4.58 -12.11
CA THR A 298 -4.32 -3.47 -12.55
C THR A 298 -5.72 -4.00 -12.84
N ILE A 299 -6.71 -3.50 -12.10
CA ILE A 299 -8.11 -3.91 -12.24
C ILE A 299 -8.84 -2.90 -13.12
N THR A 300 -9.47 -3.40 -14.17
CA THR A 300 -10.32 -2.66 -15.12
C THR A 300 -11.67 -3.36 -15.27
N GLY A 301 -12.59 -2.81 -16.05
CA GLY A 301 -13.83 -3.48 -16.40
C GLY A 301 -13.66 -4.83 -17.10
N ARG A 302 -12.52 -5.04 -17.78
CA ARG A 302 -12.24 -6.29 -18.51
C ARG A 302 -11.86 -7.47 -17.64
N ASN A 303 -11.24 -7.24 -16.47
CA ASN A 303 -10.69 -8.32 -15.63
C ASN A 303 -11.23 -8.32 -14.20
N VAL A 304 -12.18 -7.45 -13.89
CA VAL A 304 -12.72 -7.31 -12.53
C VAL A 304 -13.31 -8.63 -11.99
N ALA A 305 -13.86 -9.48 -12.83
CA ALA A 305 -14.37 -10.81 -12.47
C ALA A 305 -13.29 -11.91 -12.45
N GLU A 306 -12.04 -11.61 -12.82
CA GLU A 306 -10.96 -12.58 -13.03
C GLU A 306 -9.75 -12.33 -12.12
N ILE A 307 -9.92 -11.55 -11.04
CA ILE A 307 -8.83 -11.22 -10.11
C ILE A 307 -8.54 -12.33 -9.10
N ALA A 308 -9.53 -13.14 -8.73
CA ALA A 308 -9.35 -14.25 -7.79
C ALA A 308 -8.30 -15.29 -8.26
N PRO A 309 -8.24 -15.73 -9.53
CA PRO A 309 -7.19 -16.61 -10.03
C PRO A 309 -5.77 -16.05 -9.89
N VAL A 310 -5.55 -14.75 -10.08
CA VAL A 310 -4.21 -14.17 -9.93
C VAL A 310 -3.82 -14.04 -8.45
N VAL A 311 -4.76 -13.80 -7.56
CA VAL A 311 -4.52 -13.82 -6.11
C VAL A 311 -4.13 -15.22 -5.66
N ARG A 312 -4.82 -16.27 -6.11
CA ARG A 312 -4.47 -17.66 -5.86
C ARG A 312 -3.07 -17.98 -6.36
N PHE A 313 -2.77 -17.62 -7.62
CA PHE A 313 -1.43 -17.79 -8.20
C PHE A 313 -0.32 -17.17 -7.33
N ALA A 314 -0.54 -15.96 -6.80
CA ALA A 314 0.42 -15.29 -5.95
C ALA A 314 0.55 -15.98 -4.59
N LEU A 315 -0.56 -16.28 -3.90
CA LEU A 315 -0.56 -16.85 -2.55
C LEU A 315 -0.02 -18.29 -2.51
N GLU A 316 -0.31 -19.13 -3.53
CA GLU A 316 0.25 -20.48 -3.64
C GLU A 316 1.78 -20.48 -3.81
N ARG A 317 2.37 -19.36 -4.23
CA ARG A 317 3.80 -19.12 -4.39
C ARG A 317 4.42 -18.30 -3.27
N GLU A 318 3.64 -18.01 -2.21
CA GLU A 318 4.04 -17.14 -1.10
C GLU A 318 4.49 -15.73 -1.58
N LEU A 319 3.89 -15.22 -2.67
CA LEU A 319 4.19 -13.90 -3.21
C LEU A 319 3.25 -12.84 -2.65
N THR A 320 3.80 -11.68 -2.33
CA THR A 320 3.00 -10.48 -2.02
C THR A 320 2.36 -9.93 -3.29
N PHE A 321 1.20 -9.30 -3.16
CA PHE A 321 0.51 -8.68 -4.29
C PHE A 321 -0.18 -7.38 -3.87
N SER A 322 -0.51 -6.54 -4.86
CA SER A 322 -1.30 -5.32 -4.66
C SER A 322 -2.28 -5.09 -5.79
N PHE A 323 -3.40 -4.43 -5.46
CA PHE A 323 -4.40 -4.01 -6.42
C PHE A 323 -4.25 -2.54 -6.76
N ASN A 324 -4.33 -2.23 -8.07
CA ASN A 324 -4.42 -0.88 -8.61
C ASN A 324 -5.69 -0.76 -9.43
N PHE A 325 -6.58 0.14 -9.05
CA PHE A 325 -7.76 0.40 -9.85
C PHE A 325 -7.39 1.22 -11.09
N PHE A 326 -7.98 0.91 -12.21
CA PHE A 326 -7.80 1.66 -13.44
C PHE A 326 -8.06 3.15 -13.20
N ARG A 327 -7.21 3.98 -13.78
CA ARG A 327 -7.33 5.44 -13.76
C ARG A 327 -7.44 5.92 -15.17
N ASP A 328 -8.49 6.67 -15.44
CA ASP A 328 -8.71 7.26 -16.75
C ASP A 328 -7.52 8.11 -17.17
N ASN A 329 -7.19 8.06 -18.47
CA ASN A 329 -6.08 8.80 -19.06
C ASN A 329 -6.27 8.94 -20.57
N ASP A 330 -5.57 9.89 -21.16
CA ASP A 330 -5.77 10.27 -22.56
C ASP A 330 -5.41 9.14 -23.55
N CYS A 331 -4.42 8.29 -23.22
CA CYS A 331 -4.03 7.15 -24.06
C CYS A 331 -5.10 6.04 -24.06
N ALA A 332 -5.90 5.95 -23.00
CA ALA A 332 -6.94 4.95 -22.85
C ALA A 332 -8.34 5.42 -23.27
N ALA A 333 -8.51 6.67 -23.65
CA ALA A 333 -9.80 7.32 -23.90
C ALA A 333 -10.71 6.60 -24.93
N SER A 334 -10.12 5.84 -25.87
CA SER A 334 -10.86 5.06 -26.87
C SER A 334 -11.42 3.72 -26.35
N PHE A 335 -11.02 3.29 -25.14
CA PHE A 335 -11.38 1.99 -24.57
C PHE A 335 -12.39 2.14 -23.44
N THR A 336 -13.65 2.30 -23.76
CA THR A 336 -14.73 2.51 -22.78
C THR A 336 -14.99 1.31 -21.89
N ASP A 337 -14.64 0.10 -22.31
CA ASP A 337 -14.77 -1.16 -21.58
C ASP A 337 -13.71 -1.38 -20.47
N LEU A 338 -12.78 -0.44 -20.32
CA LEU A 338 -11.85 -0.39 -19.18
C LEU A 338 -12.50 0.16 -17.92
N GLN A 339 -13.56 0.97 -18.06
CA GLN A 339 -14.33 1.46 -16.92
C GLN A 339 -15.06 0.28 -16.25
N TYR A 340 -15.14 0.33 -14.94
CA TYR A 340 -15.78 -0.72 -14.12
C TYR A 340 -16.99 -0.16 -13.38
N GLU A 341 -17.99 -0.98 -13.24
CA GLU A 341 -19.14 -0.71 -12.38
C GLU A 341 -18.79 -0.96 -10.91
N GLU A 342 -19.24 -0.09 -10.01
CA GLU A 342 -18.97 -0.18 -8.57
C GLU A 342 -19.34 -1.55 -7.99
N ARG A 343 -20.52 -2.07 -8.35
CA ARG A 343 -21.00 -3.38 -7.87
C ARG A 343 -20.13 -4.53 -8.36
N ALA A 344 -19.70 -4.48 -9.62
CA ALA A 344 -18.80 -5.49 -10.18
C ALA A 344 -17.42 -5.47 -9.48
N MET A 345 -16.89 -4.27 -9.20
CA MET A 345 -15.63 -4.12 -8.46
C MET A 345 -15.72 -4.71 -7.05
N VAL A 346 -16.79 -4.40 -6.31
CA VAL A 346 -17.00 -4.96 -4.96
C VAL A 346 -17.14 -6.47 -5.00
N ALA A 347 -17.90 -7.02 -5.98
CA ALA A 347 -18.06 -8.47 -6.14
C ALA A 347 -16.72 -9.16 -6.45
N GLY A 348 -15.97 -8.67 -7.43
CA GLY A 348 -14.65 -9.24 -7.79
C GLY A 348 -13.63 -9.17 -6.67
N LEU A 349 -13.61 -8.06 -5.92
CA LEU A 349 -12.75 -7.94 -4.73
C LEU A 349 -13.14 -8.97 -3.66
N ARG A 350 -14.44 -9.21 -3.41
CA ARG A 350 -14.90 -10.23 -2.45
C ARG A 350 -14.56 -11.65 -2.88
N GLU A 351 -14.64 -11.96 -4.17
CA GLU A 351 -14.17 -13.25 -4.71
C GLU A 351 -12.65 -13.43 -4.48
N ALA A 352 -11.86 -12.38 -4.71
CA ALA A 352 -10.43 -12.39 -4.40
C ALA A 352 -10.16 -12.54 -2.89
N PHE A 353 -10.94 -11.88 -2.04
CA PHE A 353 -10.85 -11.99 -0.59
C PHE A 353 -11.21 -13.38 -0.07
N ALA A 354 -12.14 -14.09 -0.72
CA ALA A 354 -12.42 -15.49 -0.39
C ALA A 354 -11.19 -16.39 -0.62
N VAL A 355 -10.40 -16.13 -1.65
CA VAL A 355 -9.12 -16.82 -1.88
C VAL A 355 -8.08 -16.45 -0.79
N VAL A 356 -8.03 -15.18 -0.40
CA VAL A 356 -7.16 -14.76 0.72
C VAL A 356 -7.56 -15.45 2.01
N GLU A 357 -8.84 -15.59 2.31
CA GLU A 357 -9.38 -16.28 3.49
C GLU A 357 -9.02 -17.78 3.48
N GLU A 358 -9.14 -18.44 2.32
CA GLU A 358 -8.77 -19.85 2.16
C GLU A 358 -7.27 -20.10 2.43
N LEU A 359 -6.40 -19.26 1.90
CA LEU A 359 -4.96 -19.46 1.95
C LEU A 359 -4.27 -18.75 3.12
N LEU A 360 -4.82 -17.65 3.61
CA LEU A 360 -4.35 -16.78 4.70
C LEU A 360 -2.82 -16.64 4.75
N PRO A 361 -2.26 -15.62 4.10
CA PRO A 361 -0.81 -15.42 4.10
C PRO A 361 -0.28 -15.05 5.50
N LYS A 362 1.02 -15.25 5.74
CA LYS A 362 1.67 -14.84 7.00
C LYS A 362 1.74 -13.32 7.15
N TRP A 363 1.89 -12.58 6.04
CA TRP A 363 1.93 -11.11 6.03
C TRP A 363 0.54 -10.52 6.05
N SER A 364 0.43 -9.29 6.54
CA SER A 364 -0.83 -8.54 6.54
C SER A 364 -1.22 -8.11 5.13
N VAL A 365 -2.47 -8.32 4.76
CA VAL A 365 -3.02 -7.87 3.48
C VAL A 365 -3.56 -6.43 3.53
N LEU A 366 -3.61 -5.82 4.72
CA LEU A 366 -4.19 -4.48 4.94
C LEU A 366 -3.53 -3.36 4.12
N GLY A 367 -2.27 -3.56 3.71
CA GLY A 367 -1.50 -2.57 2.93
C GLY A 367 -1.66 -2.67 1.42
N SER A 368 -2.28 -3.72 0.89
CA SER A 368 -2.14 -4.08 -0.52
C SER A 368 -3.45 -4.33 -1.27
N VAL A 369 -4.52 -4.71 -0.57
CA VAL A 369 -5.76 -5.19 -1.22
C VAL A 369 -6.78 -4.11 -1.54
N LEU A 370 -6.50 -2.84 -1.29
CA LEU A 370 -7.50 -1.76 -1.38
C LEU A 370 -7.03 -0.54 -2.18
N ASP A 371 -6.24 -0.72 -3.21
CA ASP A 371 -5.66 0.37 -4.03
C ASP A 371 -5.02 1.45 -3.11
N ARG A 372 -5.59 2.64 -3.03
CA ARG A 372 -5.13 3.73 -2.15
C ARG A 372 -5.69 3.65 -0.73
N GLY A 373 -6.53 2.69 -0.44
CA GLY A 373 -7.26 2.55 0.81
C GLY A 373 -6.61 1.61 1.81
N GLN A 374 -5.32 1.72 2.06
CA GLN A 374 -4.63 0.84 3.03
C GLN A 374 -5.09 1.06 4.48
N LEU A 375 -5.07 -0.01 5.28
CA LEU A 375 -5.43 -0.01 6.70
C LEU A 375 -4.25 -0.27 7.66
N LEU A 376 -3.00 -0.12 7.17
CA LEU A 376 -1.79 -0.35 7.99
C LEU A 376 -1.51 0.81 8.94
N ALA A 377 -1.67 2.05 8.46
CA ALA A 377 -1.40 3.25 9.22
C ALA A 377 -2.30 4.40 8.76
N PRO A 378 -2.69 5.29 9.68
CA PRO A 378 -3.48 6.47 9.34
C PRO A 378 -2.65 7.45 8.51
N ARG A 379 -3.30 8.16 7.57
CA ARG A 379 -2.67 9.12 6.67
C ARG A 379 -3.59 10.30 6.42
N GLN A 380 -3.01 11.48 6.29
CA GLN A 380 -3.73 12.69 5.87
C GLN A 380 -3.79 12.82 4.34
N ARG A 381 -2.82 12.23 3.61
CA ARG A 381 -2.76 12.21 2.14
C ARG A 381 -2.72 10.77 1.62
N SER A 382 -3.36 10.55 0.49
CA SER A 382 -3.46 9.20 -0.11
C SER A 382 -2.15 8.67 -0.69
N CYS A 383 -1.18 9.55 -0.96
CA CYS A 383 0.13 9.21 -1.51
C CYS A 383 1.12 10.37 -1.29
N GLY A 384 2.40 10.15 -1.65
CA GLY A 384 3.48 11.13 -1.53
C GLY A 384 3.52 12.22 -2.60
N VAL A 385 2.54 12.27 -3.51
CA VAL A 385 2.46 13.32 -4.55
C VAL A 385 2.39 14.70 -3.92
N GLY A 386 3.31 15.57 -4.33
CA GLY A 386 3.42 16.93 -3.79
C GLY A 386 4.14 17.01 -2.43
N ASP A 387 4.80 15.92 -1.96
CA ASP A 387 5.54 15.93 -0.70
C ASP A 387 6.86 15.17 -0.77
N ASP A 388 6.83 13.84 -0.87
CA ASP A 388 7.98 12.93 -0.81
C ASP A 388 8.10 11.98 -2.01
N TYR A 389 7.36 12.25 -3.10
CA TYR A 389 7.37 11.46 -4.32
C TYR A 389 7.69 12.30 -5.54
N VAL A 390 8.84 12.04 -6.16
CA VAL A 390 9.34 12.72 -7.36
C VAL A 390 9.24 11.78 -8.55
N VAL A 391 8.82 12.30 -9.70
CA VAL A 391 8.89 11.61 -10.99
C VAL A 391 9.88 12.30 -11.88
N ILE A 392 10.80 11.54 -12.50
CA ILE A 392 11.76 12.06 -13.48
C ILE A 392 11.59 11.26 -14.76
N ASP A 393 11.34 11.96 -15.87
CA ASP A 393 11.20 11.34 -17.17
C ASP A 393 12.57 11.04 -17.82
N GLN A 394 12.58 10.37 -18.97
CA GLN A 394 13.80 9.97 -19.68
C GLN A 394 14.66 11.15 -20.19
N HIS A 395 14.15 12.36 -20.11
CA HIS A 395 14.88 13.61 -20.48
C HIS A 395 15.39 14.39 -19.27
N GLY A 396 15.07 13.95 -18.04
CA GLY A 396 15.42 14.64 -16.79
C GLY A 396 14.40 15.69 -16.36
N ARG A 397 13.19 15.70 -16.94
CA ARG A 397 12.12 16.62 -16.54
C ARG A 397 11.42 16.05 -15.31
N ILE A 398 11.06 16.94 -14.38
CA ILE A 398 10.44 16.60 -13.10
C ILE A 398 8.93 16.72 -13.22
N ALA A 399 8.19 15.71 -12.75
CA ALA A 399 6.73 15.75 -12.61
C ALA A 399 6.32 15.31 -11.19
N LYS A 400 5.11 15.67 -10.77
CA LYS A 400 4.55 15.29 -9.44
C LYS A 400 3.99 13.87 -9.42
N CYS A 401 3.46 13.38 -10.54
CA CYS A 401 2.79 12.08 -10.62
C CYS A 401 3.17 11.36 -11.91
N HIS A 402 3.47 10.05 -11.82
CA HIS A 402 3.77 9.25 -13.01
C HIS A 402 2.60 9.13 -13.99
N MET A 403 1.35 9.22 -13.51
CA MET A 403 0.16 9.25 -14.39
C MET A 403 0.05 10.53 -15.19
N GLU A 404 0.66 11.60 -14.74
CA GLU A 404 0.71 12.92 -15.35
C GLU A 404 2.18 13.30 -15.63
N ILE A 405 2.96 12.34 -16.16
CA ILE A 405 4.40 12.50 -16.41
C ILE A 405 4.71 13.59 -17.43
N GLY A 406 3.73 13.95 -18.28
CA GLY A 406 3.83 15.06 -19.24
C GLY A 406 3.70 16.44 -18.59
N ASP A 407 3.08 16.54 -17.41
CA ASP A 407 2.88 17.78 -16.67
C ASP A 407 4.11 18.10 -15.83
N THR A 408 5.16 18.61 -16.50
CA THR A 408 6.46 18.82 -15.87
C THR A 408 6.51 20.14 -15.09
N VAL A 409 7.16 20.09 -13.90
CA VAL A 409 7.31 21.23 -12.97
C VAL A 409 8.76 21.72 -12.88
N GLY A 410 9.71 21.08 -13.56
CA GLY A 410 11.12 21.47 -13.56
C GLY A 410 12.01 20.51 -14.35
N ASP A 411 13.32 20.72 -14.26
CA ASP A 411 14.36 19.89 -14.87
C ASP A 411 15.46 19.64 -13.82
N VAL A 412 15.97 18.42 -13.73
CA VAL A 412 16.97 17.98 -12.71
C VAL A 412 18.26 18.80 -12.75
N ARG A 413 18.59 19.42 -13.86
CA ARG A 413 19.80 20.23 -14.06
C ARG A 413 19.68 21.64 -13.51
N THR A 414 18.46 22.15 -13.35
CA THR A 414 18.22 23.57 -13.00
C THR A 414 17.33 23.74 -11.78
N THR A 415 16.58 22.70 -11.36
CA THR A 415 15.55 22.81 -10.34
C THR A 415 15.80 21.81 -9.20
N ASP A 416 15.52 22.20 -7.96
CA ASP A 416 15.50 21.26 -6.84
C ASP A 416 14.24 20.39 -6.91
N PRO A 417 14.38 19.05 -7.03
CA PRO A 417 13.22 18.18 -7.26
C PRO A 417 12.15 18.24 -6.19
N VAL A 418 12.52 18.25 -4.90
CA VAL A 418 11.54 18.28 -3.80
C VAL A 418 10.86 19.64 -3.71
N ALA A 419 11.60 20.73 -3.90
CA ALA A 419 10.99 22.06 -3.93
C ALA A 419 10.00 22.19 -5.09
N ALA A 420 10.34 21.67 -6.27
CA ALA A 420 9.48 21.72 -7.46
C ALA A 420 8.16 20.96 -7.27
N ILE A 421 8.19 19.78 -6.67
CA ILE A 421 6.96 18.99 -6.44
C ILE A 421 6.08 19.56 -5.34
N ARG A 422 6.65 20.29 -4.37
CA ARG A 422 5.91 20.91 -3.26
C ARG A 422 5.22 22.22 -3.68
N ASP A 423 5.56 22.79 -4.82
CA ASP A 423 4.84 23.93 -5.37
C ASP A 423 3.46 23.47 -5.91
N ASP A 424 2.40 23.96 -5.30
CA ASP A 424 1.02 23.64 -5.67
C ASP A 424 0.47 24.49 -6.81
N SER A 425 1.25 25.40 -7.36
CA SER A 425 0.83 26.30 -8.45
C SER A 425 0.60 25.58 -9.78
N VAL A 426 1.23 24.41 -9.98
CA VAL A 426 1.20 23.67 -11.25
C VAL A 426 0.86 22.19 -11.02
N GLY A 427 0.02 21.62 -11.90
CA GLY A 427 -0.27 20.19 -11.98
C GLY A 427 -1.14 19.65 -10.84
N ILE A 428 -1.00 18.37 -10.57
CA ILE A 428 -1.81 17.62 -9.59
C ILE A 428 -1.59 18.14 -8.17
N ARG A 429 -2.70 18.31 -7.45
CA ARG A 429 -2.75 18.71 -6.04
C ARG A 429 -3.25 17.56 -5.17
N ASN A 430 -2.52 17.22 -4.12
CA ASN A 430 -2.89 16.18 -3.17
C ASN A 430 -3.20 16.80 -1.80
N LEU A 431 -4.44 17.27 -1.66
CA LEU A 431 -4.91 17.96 -0.48
C LEU A 431 -5.00 17.03 0.73
N LEU A 432 -4.97 17.60 1.94
CA LEU A 432 -5.28 16.88 3.16
C LEU A 432 -6.71 16.36 3.11
N VAL A 433 -6.95 15.21 3.72
CA VAL A 433 -8.28 14.57 3.69
C VAL A 433 -9.34 15.44 4.40
N GLU A 434 -8.91 16.23 5.37
CA GLU A 434 -9.75 17.17 6.11
C GLU A 434 -10.27 18.32 5.23
N ASP A 435 -9.54 18.64 4.16
CA ASP A 435 -9.91 19.70 3.19
C ASP A 435 -10.81 19.18 2.06
N LYS A 436 -11.10 17.87 2.05
CA LYS A 436 -11.92 17.25 1.00
C LYS A 436 -13.38 17.14 1.42
N ALA A 437 -14.28 17.72 0.63
CA ALA A 437 -15.72 17.64 0.85
C ALA A 437 -16.21 16.19 0.85
N GLY A 438 -16.98 15.83 1.89
CA GLY A 438 -17.49 14.49 2.11
C GLY A 438 -16.49 13.47 2.71
N CYS A 439 -15.27 13.94 3.06
CA CYS A 439 -14.27 13.13 3.77
C CYS A 439 -14.11 13.55 5.24
N ARG A 440 -14.23 14.82 5.56
CA ARG A 440 -13.96 15.38 6.90
C ARG A 440 -14.61 14.60 8.05
N ASP A 441 -15.86 14.21 7.88
CA ASP A 441 -16.65 13.52 8.92
C ASP A 441 -16.72 11.99 8.69
N CYS A 442 -15.94 11.45 7.75
CA CYS A 442 -15.95 10.04 7.43
C CYS A 442 -15.14 9.26 8.46
N THR A 443 -15.72 8.16 8.98
CA THR A 443 -15.03 7.22 9.88
C THR A 443 -13.72 6.70 9.29
N TRP A 444 -13.67 6.46 7.98
CA TRP A 444 -12.52 5.91 7.26
C TRP A 444 -11.58 6.96 6.66
N ARG A 445 -11.71 8.26 7.06
CA ARG A 445 -10.99 9.35 6.38
C ARG A 445 -9.48 9.17 6.32
N HIS A 446 -8.85 8.71 7.40
CA HIS A 446 -7.40 8.56 7.48
C HIS A 446 -6.87 7.27 6.85
N TRP A 447 -7.75 6.39 6.37
CA TRP A 447 -7.39 5.11 5.77
C TRP A 447 -7.38 5.16 4.24
N CYS A 448 -8.39 5.75 3.60
CA CYS A 448 -8.35 6.03 2.16
C CYS A 448 -7.79 7.42 1.82
N SER A 449 -7.75 8.33 2.79
CA SER A 449 -7.24 9.73 2.65
C SER A 449 -7.82 10.45 1.43
N GLY A 450 -9.10 10.17 1.13
CA GLY A 450 -9.80 10.70 -0.03
C GLY A 450 -9.44 10.05 -1.36
N GLY A 451 -8.68 8.94 -1.37
CA GLY A 451 -8.34 8.16 -2.57
C GLY A 451 -7.38 8.86 -3.54
N CYS A 452 -7.23 8.32 -4.74
CA CYS A 452 -6.30 8.82 -5.75
C CYS A 452 -6.71 10.21 -6.26
N THR A 453 -5.84 11.19 -6.11
CA THR A 453 -6.10 12.59 -6.54
C THR A 453 -6.23 12.72 -8.06
N VAL A 454 -5.48 11.92 -8.86
CA VAL A 454 -5.62 11.89 -10.33
C VAL A 454 -6.99 11.37 -10.72
N ALA A 455 -7.42 10.23 -10.16
CA ALA A 455 -8.74 9.67 -10.44
C ALA A 455 -9.87 10.63 -10.05
N THR A 456 -9.72 11.32 -8.90
CA THR A 456 -10.69 12.31 -8.45
C THR A 456 -10.78 13.49 -9.42
N PHE A 457 -9.64 14.03 -9.83
CA PHE A 457 -9.62 15.17 -10.76
C PHE A 457 -10.16 14.78 -12.14
N ARG A 458 -9.75 13.65 -12.70
CA ARG A 458 -10.24 13.16 -14.00
C ARG A 458 -11.76 12.92 -14.01
N ALA A 459 -12.31 12.44 -12.91
CA ALA A 459 -13.75 12.20 -12.81
C ALA A 459 -14.59 13.46 -12.49
N THR A 460 -14.02 14.47 -11.81
CA THR A 460 -14.82 15.57 -11.23
C THR A 460 -14.35 16.97 -11.61
N GLY A 461 -13.15 17.12 -12.17
CA GLY A 461 -12.48 18.41 -12.41
C GLY A 461 -12.00 19.08 -11.11
N ARG A 462 -12.05 18.40 -9.95
CA ARG A 462 -11.76 18.97 -8.61
C ARG A 462 -10.81 18.09 -7.82
N PHE A 463 -10.05 18.67 -6.90
CA PHE A 463 -9.16 17.97 -5.96
C PHE A 463 -9.74 17.85 -4.54
N ASP A 464 -10.66 18.73 -4.20
CA ASP A 464 -11.21 18.96 -2.87
C ASP A 464 -12.52 18.20 -2.59
N VAL A 465 -12.74 17.11 -3.29
CA VAL A 465 -13.90 16.21 -3.14
C VAL A 465 -13.47 14.76 -2.91
N ARG A 466 -14.41 13.94 -2.43
CA ARG A 466 -14.18 12.51 -2.22
C ARG A 466 -13.87 11.78 -3.52
N SER A 467 -13.07 10.70 -3.42
CA SER A 467 -12.76 9.82 -4.55
C SER A 467 -14.02 9.23 -5.22
N PRO A 468 -14.00 9.05 -6.56
CA PRO A 468 -15.04 8.27 -7.24
C PRO A 468 -15.15 6.83 -6.71
N ASN A 469 -14.07 6.28 -6.14
CA ASN A 469 -14.03 4.93 -5.57
C ASN A 469 -14.45 4.87 -4.09
N CYS A 470 -14.96 5.96 -3.52
CA CYS A 470 -15.29 6.06 -2.10
C CYS A 470 -16.23 4.94 -1.62
N ASN A 471 -17.28 4.62 -2.39
CA ASN A 471 -18.25 3.60 -2.00
C ASN A 471 -17.62 2.20 -2.05
N ILE A 472 -16.73 1.92 -3.00
CA ILE A 472 -15.98 0.65 -3.08
C ILE A 472 -15.14 0.46 -1.81
N TYR A 473 -14.32 1.45 -1.44
CA TYR A 473 -13.52 1.37 -0.21
C TYR A 473 -14.38 1.09 1.02
N ARG A 474 -15.46 1.86 1.20
CA ARG A 474 -16.37 1.68 2.34
C ARG A 474 -17.05 0.32 2.38
N ALA A 475 -17.36 -0.25 1.22
CA ALA A 475 -18.00 -1.57 1.12
C ALA A 475 -17.05 -2.72 1.50
N VAL A 476 -15.73 -2.58 1.27
CA VAL A 476 -14.76 -3.68 1.44
C VAL A 476 -13.82 -3.53 2.65
N TYR A 477 -13.81 -2.38 3.33
CA TYR A 477 -13.04 -2.22 4.57
C TYR A 477 -13.41 -3.23 5.66
N PRO A 478 -14.70 -3.49 5.94
CA PRO A 478 -15.09 -4.53 6.88
C PRO A 478 -14.51 -5.91 6.51
N ASP A 479 -14.55 -6.26 5.22
CA ASP A 479 -14.02 -7.52 4.73
C ASP A 479 -12.50 -7.62 4.94
N ALA A 480 -11.76 -6.53 4.68
CA ALA A 480 -10.30 -6.47 4.91
C ALA A 480 -9.92 -6.60 6.40
N VAL A 481 -10.64 -5.90 7.29
CA VAL A 481 -10.45 -6.03 8.75
C VAL A 481 -10.73 -7.45 9.21
N ARG A 482 -11.78 -8.09 8.67
CA ARG A 482 -12.11 -9.48 8.97
C ARG A 482 -10.99 -10.44 8.56
N LEU A 483 -10.44 -10.29 7.35
CA LEU A 483 -9.32 -11.11 6.88
C LEU A 483 -8.09 -10.99 7.79
N GLU A 484 -7.78 -9.79 8.26
CA GLU A 484 -6.69 -9.57 9.20
C GLU A 484 -6.96 -10.27 10.54
N GLY A 485 -8.20 -10.17 11.04
CA GLY A 485 -8.61 -10.89 12.24
C GLY A 485 -8.42 -12.40 12.12
N LEU A 486 -8.80 -13.00 11.00
CA LEU A 486 -8.59 -14.43 10.72
C LEU A 486 -7.10 -14.77 10.63
N ARG A 487 -6.28 -13.89 10.05
CA ARG A 487 -4.82 -14.05 10.00
C ARG A 487 -4.22 -14.05 11.40
N LEU A 488 -4.64 -13.13 12.26
CA LEU A 488 -4.20 -13.09 13.66
C LEU A 488 -4.53 -14.39 14.38
N LEU A 489 -5.76 -14.91 14.25
CA LEU A 489 -6.15 -16.19 14.85
C LEU A 489 -5.29 -17.37 14.36
N ARG A 490 -4.88 -17.34 13.09
CA ARG A 490 -4.08 -18.43 12.51
C ARG A 490 -2.63 -18.42 12.98
N TYR A 491 -2.03 -17.26 13.20
CA TYR A 491 -0.58 -17.12 13.39
C TYR A 491 -0.15 -16.55 14.74
N ALA A 492 -1.01 -15.87 15.49
CA ALA A 492 -0.69 -15.40 16.83
C ALA A 492 -0.58 -16.58 17.80
N GLY A 493 0.50 -16.62 18.58
CA GLY A 493 0.70 -17.65 19.60
C GLY A 493 1.21 -18.99 19.09
N ARG A 494 1.77 -19.06 17.88
CA ARG A 494 2.46 -20.25 17.34
C ARG A 494 3.97 -20.10 17.35
#